data_f9ee7172ff20377117bbfc2c2609ed77
#
_entry.id   f9ee7172ff20377117bbfc2c2609ed77
#
_cell.length_a   1.000
_cell.length_b   1.000
_cell.length_c   1.000
_cell.angle_alpha   90.00
_cell.angle_beta   90.00
_cell.angle_gamma   90.00
#
_symmetry.space_group_name_H-M   'P 1'
#
loop_
_entity.id
_entity.type
_entity.pdbx_description
1 polymer ?
#
loop_
_entity_poly.entity_id
_entity_poly.type
_entity_poly.pdbx_seq_one_letter_code
_entity_poly.pdbx_strand_id
1 'polypeptide(L)'
;MVARSIPELEKIWTTLEHSKKFSDGLISIGGVGLLGVNGLIAFASSALSVPAEILFEAYTAITALYLLGLAVSARASPGTIIKVLIYIGLDAGLDLVPVFGGLADAALRAPRLAAGAIQKEIEQTHWVDASWREVRAAGAYDQHHADMRAAGKKRLVFLHD
;
A
#
# COMPACT_ATOMS: atom_id res chain seq x y z
N MET A 1 -12.11 8.53 0.39
CA MET A 1 -12.09 9.73 -0.49
C MET A 1 -11.06 9.45 -1.56
N VAL A 2 -11.40 9.63 -2.83
CA VAL A 2 -10.50 9.33 -3.96
C VAL A 2 -9.68 10.58 -4.27
N ALA A 3 -8.38 10.43 -4.60
CA ALA A 3 -7.49 11.54 -4.92
C ALA A 3 -8.00 12.33 -6.13
N ARG A 4 -8.04 13.66 -6.00
CA ARG A 4 -8.51 14.60 -7.02
C ARG A 4 -7.44 15.59 -7.46
N SER A 5 -6.23 15.50 -6.89
CA SER A 5 -5.11 16.38 -7.21
C SER A 5 -3.78 15.66 -7.06
N ILE A 6 -2.75 16.19 -7.73
CA ILE A 6 -1.37 15.65 -7.63
C ILE A 6 -0.85 15.69 -6.19
N PRO A 7 -1.03 16.79 -5.40
CA PRO A 7 -0.58 16.83 -4.01
C PRO A 7 -1.25 15.76 -3.13
N GLU A 8 -2.50 15.38 -3.38
CA GLU A 8 -3.16 14.30 -2.67
C GLU A 8 -2.53 12.93 -2.97
N LEU A 9 -2.12 12.69 -4.22
CA LEU A 9 -1.38 11.48 -4.59
C LEU A 9 0.01 11.42 -3.94
N GLU A 10 0.73 12.53 -3.89
CA GLU A 10 2.02 12.64 -3.19
C GLU A 10 1.86 12.35 -1.70
N LYS A 11 0.80 12.86 -1.07
CA LYS A 11 0.47 12.56 0.33
C LYS A 11 0.21 11.07 0.53
N ILE A 12 -0.55 10.42 -0.36
CA ILE A 12 -0.78 8.97 -0.30
C ILE A 12 0.54 8.22 -0.46
N TRP A 13 1.37 8.60 -1.43
CA TRP A 13 2.68 7.98 -1.67
C TRP A 13 3.59 8.09 -0.44
N THR A 14 3.68 9.27 0.16
CA THR A 14 4.45 9.51 1.39
C THR A 14 3.92 8.69 2.57
N THR A 15 2.60 8.58 2.69
CA THR A 15 1.94 7.77 3.72
C THR A 15 2.31 6.28 3.57
N LEU A 16 2.31 5.77 2.34
CA LEU A 16 2.75 4.40 2.04
C LEU A 16 4.23 4.18 2.39
N GLU A 17 5.09 5.17 2.14
CA GLU A 17 6.50 5.11 2.50
C GLU A 17 6.71 5.05 4.03
N HIS A 18 5.94 5.84 4.79
CA HIS A 18 5.95 5.76 6.25
C HIS A 18 5.45 4.40 6.74
N SER A 19 4.39 3.85 6.12
CA SER A 19 3.87 2.53 6.48
C SER A 19 4.90 1.41 6.27
N LYS A 20 5.71 1.48 5.19
CA LYS A 20 6.82 0.54 4.97
C LYS A 20 7.89 0.64 6.06
N LYS A 21 8.30 1.86 6.40
CA LYS A 21 9.28 2.09 7.46
C LYS A 21 8.78 1.61 8.81
N PHE A 22 7.49 1.78 9.09
CA PHE A 22 6.87 1.28 10.31
C PHE A 22 6.90 -0.25 10.38
N SER A 23 6.65 -0.93 9.27
CA SER A 23 6.74 -2.39 9.19
C SER A 23 8.16 -2.93 9.37
N ASP A 24 9.19 -2.13 8.98
CA ASP A 24 10.61 -2.52 9.09
C ASP A 24 11.19 -2.34 10.51
N GLY A 25 10.46 -1.73 11.44
CA GLY A 25 10.84 -1.56 12.84
C GLY A 25 10.78 -0.11 13.31
N LEU A 26 9.98 0.13 14.36
CA LEU A 26 9.73 1.47 14.94
C LEU A 26 10.95 2.09 15.61
N ILE A 27 11.89 1.30 16.10
CA ILE A 27 13.08 1.78 16.79
C ILE A 27 14.28 0.95 16.34
N SER A 28 15.11 1.56 15.52
CA SER A 28 16.43 1.04 15.18
C SER A 28 17.47 1.85 15.93
N ILE A 29 18.13 1.25 16.93
CA ILE A 29 19.30 1.82 17.58
C ILE A 29 20.52 1.02 17.13
N GLY A 30 21.45 1.68 16.42
CA GLY A 30 22.68 1.04 15.96
C GLY A 30 22.49 -0.06 14.90
N GLY A 31 21.42 -0.02 14.10
CA GLY A 31 21.16 -1.00 13.03
C GLY A 31 20.47 -2.29 13.51
N VAL A 32 20.15 -2.41 14.79
CA VAL A 32 19.36 -3.51 15.35
C VAL A 32 17.96 -3.01 15.64
N GLY A 33 16.95 -3.57 14.96
CA GLY A 33 15.52 -3.28 15.21
C GLY A 33 15.13 -3.84 16.59
N LEU A 34 15.14 -3.00 17.62
CA LEU A 34 14.89 -3.40 19.01
C LEU A 34 13.43 -3.60 19.34
N LEU A 35 12.50 -2.93 18.63
CA LEU A 35 11.06 -3.05 18.82
C LEU A 35 10.34 -2.94 17.48
N GLY A 36 10.16 -4.06 16.81
CA GLY A 36 9.21 -4.19 15.70
C GLY A 36 7.76 -4.30 16.21
N VAL A 37 6.82 -4.39 15.30
CA VAL A 37 5.38 -4.59 15.60
C VAL A 37 5.17 -5.75 16.57
N ASN A 38 5.93 -6.85 16.42
CA ASN A 38 5.85 -8.02 17.30
C ASN A 38 6.22 -7.68 18.77
N GLY A 39 7.23 -6.84 18.98
CA GLY A 39 7.60 -6.40 20.33
C GLY A 39 6.53 -5.54 20.99
N LEU A 40 5.88 -4.66 20.20
CA LEU A 40 4.75 -3.85 20.68
C LEU A 40 3.54 -4.72 21.01
N ILE A 41 3.23 -5.71 20.16
CA ILE A 41 2.12 -6.64 20.39
C ILE A 41 2.38 -7.47 21.63
N ALA A 42 3.60 -8.00 21.84
CA ALA A 42 3.97 -8.74 23.02
C ALA A 42 3.85 -7.90 24.29
N PHE A 43 4.32 -6.65 24.26
CA PHE A 43 4.16 -5.71 25.37
C PHE A 43 2.69 -5.41 25.66
N ALA A 44 1.90 -5.09 24.63
CA ALA A 44 0.48 -4.81 24.77
C ALA A 44 -0.30 -6.03 25.28
N SER A 45 0.02 -7.23 24.79
CA SER A 45 -0.54 -8.49 25.26
C SER A 45 -0.33 -8.67 26.77
N SER A 46 0.90 -8.44 27.24
CA SER A 46 1.21 -8.53 28.66
C SER A 46 0.48 -7.45 29.49
N ALA A 47 0.45 -6.21 28.99
CA ALA A 47 -0.15 -5.09 29.72
C ALA A 47 -1.69 -5.17 29.78
N LEU A 48 -2.33 -5.69 28.74
CA LEU A 48 -3.80 -5.75 28.62
C LEU A 48 -4.36 -7.13 29.00
N SER A 49 -3.52 -8.13 29.28
CA SER A 49 -3.93 -9.53 29.51
C SER A 49 -4.76 -10.10 28.33
N VAL A 50 -4.46 -9.68 27.10
CA VAL A 50 -5.08 -10.17 25.88
C VAL A 50 -4.10 -11.08 25.15
N PRO A 51 -4.51 -12.25 24.64
CA PRO A 51 -3.65 -13.12 23.85
C PRO A 51 -2.98 -12.38 22.68
N ALA A 52 -1.68 -12.59 22.48
CA ALA A 52 -0.91 -11.91 21.43
C ALA A 52 -1.46 -12.20 20.03
N GLU A 53 -2.00 -13.40 19.81
CA GLU A 53 -2.64 -13.82 18.56
C GLU A 53 -3.80 -12.89 18.19
N ILE A 54 -4.67 -12.57 19.15
CA ILE A 54 -5.83 -11.68 18.92
C ILE A 54 -5.37 -10.27 18.52
N LEU A 55 -4.33 -9.76 19.20
CA LEU A 55 -3.79 -8.44 18.88
C LEU A 55 -3.11 -8.43 17.51
N PHE A 56 -2.45 -9.53 17.14
CA PHE A 56 -1.81 -9.67 15.84
C PHE A 56 -2.84 -9.73 14.71
N GLU A 57 -3.91 -10.53 14.88
CA GLU A 57 -5.01 -10.60 13.92
C GLU A 57 -5.70 -9.24 13.73
N ALA A 58 -5.97 -8.54 14.84
CA ALA A 58 -6.55 -7.19 14.79
C ALA A 58 -5.64 -6.21 14.05
N TYR A 59 -4.34 -6.23 14.33
CA TYR A 59 -3.34 -5.42 13.63
C TYR A 59 -3.32 -5.71 12.13
N THR A 60 -3.29 -6.98 11.75
CA THR A 60 -3.28 -7.42 10.34
C THR A 60 -4.54 -6.97 9.62
N ALA A 61 -5.71 -7.15 10.22
CA ALA A 61 -6.99 -6.73 9.65
C ALA A 61 -7.06 -5.20 9.45
N ILE A 62 -6.65 -4.42 10.46
CA ILE A 62 -6.63 -2.96 10.38
C ILE A 62 -5.66 -2.49 9.31
N THR A 63 -4.47 -3.07 9.25
CA THR A 63 -3.45 -2.73 8.23
C THR A 63 -3.94 -3.07 6.82
N ALA A 64 -4.61 -4.20 6.66
CA ALA A 64 -5.21 -4.63 5.41
C ALA A 64 -6.26 -3.63 4.90
N LEU A 65 -7.21 -3.28 5.75
CA LEU A 65 -8.26 -2.30 5.43
C LEU A 65 -7.66 -0.92 5.11
N TYR A 66 -6.65 -0.51 5.85
CA TYR A 66 -5.95 0.74 5.63
C TYR A 66 -5.26 0.78 4.26
N LEU A 67 -4.49 -0.25 3.90
CA LEU A 67 -3.81 -0.35 2.61
C LEU A 67 -4.80 -0.44 1.43
N LEU A 68 -5.90 -1.18 1.58
CA LEU A 68 -6.98 -1.18 0.59
C LEU A 68 -7.62 0.20 0.43
N GLY A 69 -7.86 0.90 1.54
CA GLY A 69 -8.35 2.27 1.52
C GLY A 69 -7.40 3.22 0.78
N LEU A 70 -6.08 3.09 0.99
CA LEU A 70 -5.08 3.86 0.25
C LEU A 70 -5.03 3.49 -1.23
N ALA A 71 -5.15 2.20 -1.59
CA ALA A 71 -5.20 1.74 -2.97
C ALA A 71 -6.39 2.34 -3.73
N VAL A 72 -7.57 2.30 -3.13
CA VAL A 72 -8.79 2.91 -3.69
C VAL A 72 -8.63 4.43 -3.78
N SER A 73 -8.09 5.06 -2.74
CA SER A 73 -7.85 6.51 -2.72
C SER A 73 -6.86 6.95 -3.79
N ALA A 74 -5.84 6.14 -4.06
CA ALA A 74 -4.88 6.34 -5.14
C ALA A 74 -5.43 5.97 -6.53
N ARG A 75 -6.72 5.65 -6.68
CA ARG A 75 -7.31 5.19 -7.95
C ARG A 75 -6.52 4.02 -8.57
N ALA A 76 -6.01 3.11 -7.74
CA ALA A 76 -5.28 1.94 -8.21
C ALA A 76 -6.12 1.09 -9.17
N SER A 77 -5.47 0.48 -10.16
CA SER A 77 -6.14 -0.42 -11.10
C SER A 77 -6.69 -1.65 -10.38
N PRO A 78 -7.74 -2.30 -10.93
CA PRO A 78 -8.23 -3.57 -10.39
C PRO A 78 -7.11 -4.61 -10.23
N GLY A 79 -6.16 -4.65 -11.16
CA GLY A 79 -5.01 -5.56 -11.08
C GLY A 79 -4.11 -5.29 -9.87
N THR A 80 -3.90 -4.04 -9.50
CA THR A 80 -3.13 -3.69 -8.29
C THR A 80 -3.94 -3.96 -7.02
N ILE A 81 -5.25 -3.70 -7.02
CA ILE A 81 -6.13 -4.06 -5.89
C ILE A 81 -6.09 -5.58 -5.65
N ILE A 82 -6.18 -6.39 -6.70
CA ILE A 82 -6.07 -7.85 -6.60
C ILE A 82 -4.70 -8.26 -6.04
N LYS A 83 -3.60 -7.64 -6.47
CA LYS A 83 -2.26 -7.91 -5.91
C LYS A 83 -2.18 -7.58 -4.42
N VAL A 84 -2.74 -6.43 -4.01
CA VAL A 84 -2.82 -6.04 -2.59
C VAL A 84 -3.60 -7.09 -1.80
N LEU A 85 -4.76 -7.54 -2.31
CA LEU A 85 -5.56 -8.59 -1.68
C LEU A 85 -4.81 -9.93 -1.59
N ILE A 86 -4.06 -10.31 -2.64
CA ILE A 86 -3.23 -11.52 -2.62
C ILE A 86 -2.15 -11.42 -1.55
N TYR A 87 -1.42 -10.31 -1.46
CA TYR A 87 -0.38 -10.13 -0.43
C TYR A 87 -0.96 -10.21 0.98
N ILE A 88 -2.08 -9.56 1.22
CA ILE A 88 -2.78 -9.61 2.51
C ILE A 88 -3.35 -11.01 2.78
N GLY A 89 -3.94 -11.65 1.78
CA GLY A 89 -4.53 -12.98 1.91
C GLY A 89 -3.49 -14.09 2.10
N LEU A 90 -2.29 -13.93 1.54
CA LEU A 90 -1.16 -14.82 1.81
C LEU A 90 -0.75 -14.74 3.29
N ASP A 91 -0.77 -13.55 3.87
CA ASP A 91 -0.52 -13.34 5.31
C ASP A 91 -1.51 -14.17 6.17
N ALA A 92 -2.81 -14.00 5.90
CA ALA A 92 -3.86 -14.72 6.62
C ALA A 92 -3.92 -16.23 6.32
N GLY A 93 -3.47 -16.67 5.13
CA GLY A 93 -3.51 -18.07 4.71
C GLY A 93 -2.33 -18.91 5.20
N LEU A 94 -1.21 -18.28 5.54
CA LEU A 94 0.00 -18.98 5.98
C LEU A 94 -0.08 -19.49 7.43
N ASP A 95 -0.92 -18.89 8.25
CA ASP A 95 -1.22 -19.37 9.61
C ASP A 95 -1.94 -20.73 9.60
N LEU A 96 -2.55 -21.12 8.47
CA LEU A 96 -3.24 -22.41 8.32
C LEU A 96 -2.31 -23.58 7.95
N VAL A 97 -1.03 -23.33 7.65
CA VAL A 97 -0.10 -24.38 7.20
C VAL A 97 1.10 -24.47 8.16
N PRO A 98 1.09 -25.38 9.16
CA PRO A 98 2.10 -25.46 10.20
C PRO A 98 3.51 -25.92 9.76
N VAL A 99 3.74 -26.09 8.45
CA VAL A 99 4.97 -26.74 7.93
C VAL A 99 6.07 -25.76 7.49
N PHE A 100 5.80 -24.46 7.49
CA PHE A 100 6.73 -23.48 6.89
C PHE A 100 7.20 -22.43 7.89
N GLY A 101 8.06 -22.80 8.82
CA GLY A 101 8.70 -21.85 9.76
C GLY A 101 9.53 -20.70 9.13
N GLY A 102 9.66 -20.68 7.79
CA GLY A 102 10.23 -19.55 7.02
C GLY A 102 9.21 -18.57 6.46
N LEU A 103 7.91 -18.85 6.60
CA LEU A 103 6.84 -18.06 6.04
C LEU A 103 6.32 -16.96 6.99
N ALA A 104 6.60 -17.08 8.29
CA ALA A 104 6.36 -15.97 9.24
C ALA A 104 7.11 -14.69 8.83
N ASP A 105 8.30 -14.87 8.25
CA ASP A 105 9.10 -13.77 7.69
C ASP A 105 8.47 -13.15 6.42
N ALA A 106 7.70 -13.95 5.66
CA ALA A 106 6.97 -13.48 4.49
C ALA A 106 5.69 -12.73 4.88
N ALA A 107 5.01 -13.15 5.92
CA ALA A 107 3.81 -12.51 6.47
C ALA A 107 4.11 -11.08 6.94
N LEU A 108 5.22 -10.88 7.66
CA LEU A 108 5.67 -9.54 8.07
C LEU A 108 6.04 -8.64 6.89
N ARG A 109 6.28 -9.21 5.70
CA ARG A 109 6.59 -8.45 4.46
C ARG A 109 5.36 -8.13 3.63
N ALA A 110 4.22 -8.80 3.86
CA ALA A 110 3.01 -8.61 3.07
C ALA A 110 2.51 -7.15 3.03
N PRO A 111 2.42 -6.42 4.14
CA PRO A 111 2.04 -5.00 4.11
C PRO A 111 3.03 -4.14 3.31
N ARG A 112 4.32 -4.44 3.38
CA ARG A 112 5.36 -3.74 2.61
C ARG A 112 5.24 -4.01 1.11
N LEU A 113 4.97 -5.25 0.72
CA LEU A 113 4.75 -5.64 -0.67
C LEU A 113 3.48 -4.98 -1.23
N ALA A 114 2.41 -4.96 -0.45
CA ALA A 114 1.16 -4.29 -0.80
C ALA A 114 1.35 -2.78 -0.98
N ALA A 115 2.00 -2.10 -0.02
CA ALA A 115 2.34 -0.68 -0.13
C ALA A 115 3.23 -0.39 -1.33
N GLY A 116 4.24 -1.22 -1.59
CA GLY A 116 5.12 -1.12 -2.76
C GLY A 116 4.38 -1.29 -4.08
N ALA A 117 3.39 -2.18 -4.16
CA ALA A 117 2.57 -2.35 -5.35
C ALA A 117 1.74 -1.10 -5.65
N ILE A 118 1.16 -0.47 -4.64
CA ILE A 118 0.39 0.78 -4.78
C ILE A 118 1.31 1.93 -5.22
N GLN A 119 2.47 2.10 -4.58
CA GLN A 119 3.45 3.13 -4.94
C GLN A 119 3.91 2.98 -6.39
N LYS A 120 4.24 1.74 -6.80
CA LYS A 120 4.65 1.45 -8.17
C LYS A 120 3.56 1.80 -9.18
N GLU A 121 2.29 1.59 -8.86
CA GLU A 121 1.17 1.99 -9.71
C GLU A 121 1.09 3.52 -9.82
N ILE A 122 1.20 4.25 -8.70
CA ILE A 122 1.21 5.71 -8.70
C ILE A 122 2.35 6.23 -9.60
N GLU A 123 3.55 5.67 -9.48
CA GLU A 123 4.72 6.03 -10.28
C GLU A 123 4.57 5.66 -11.76
N GLN A 124 3.90 4.57 -12.09
CA GLN A 124 3.69 4.10 -13.47
C GLN A 124 2.47 4.72 -14.15
N THR A 125 1.73 5.57 -13.47
CA THR A 125 0.56 6.27 -14.01
C THR A 125 0.94 7.69 -14.43
N HIS A 126 0.47 8.10 -15.60
CA HIS A 126 0.48 9.49 -16.04
C HIS A 126 -0.80 10.15 -15.54
N TRP A 127 -0.67 11.07 -14.63
CA TRP A 127 -1.78 11.77 -13.99
C TRP A 127 -2.04 13.08 -14.72
N VAL A 128 -3.31 13.33 -15.07
CA VAL A 128 -3.75 14.56 -15.70
C VAL A 128 -4.69 15.28 -14.74
N ASP A 129 -4.31 16.50 -14.34
CA ASP A 129 -5.07 17.35 -13.42
C ASP A 129 -6.20 18.07 -14.16
N ALA A 130 -7.05 17.31 -14.81
CA ALA A 130 -8.23 17.75 -15.57
C ALA A 130 -9.21 16.56 -15.68
N SER A 131 -10.40 16.81 -16.20
CA SER A 131 -11.33 15.76 -16.62
C SER A 131 -11.03 15.29 -18.04
N TRP A 132 -11.37 14.04 -18.34
CA TRP A 132 -11.29 13.51 -19.72
C TRP A 132 -12.05 14.36 -20.74
N ARG A 133 -13.21 14.91 -20.33
CA ARG A 133 -14.05 15.75 -21.20
C ARG A 133 -13.35 17.05 -21.57
N GLU A 134 -12.73 17.73 -20.62
CA GLU A 134 -11.97 18.97 -20.84
C GLU A 134 -10.78 18.74 -21.76
N VAL A 135 -9.98 17.70 -21.50
CA VAL A 135 -8.82 17.37 -22.31
C VAL A 135 -9.20 17.00 -23.74
N ARG A 136 -10.30 16.27 -23.92
CA ARG A 136 -10.80 15.92 -25.24
C ARG A 136 -11.36 17.13 -25.98
N ALA A 137 -12.10 18.00 -25.32
CA ALA A 137 -12.61 19.23 -25.91
C ALA A 137 -11.49 20.17 -26.35
N ALA A 138 -10.38 20.18 -25.61
CA ALA A 138 -9.17 20.94 -25.96
C ALA A 138 -8.32 20.28 -27.08
N GLY A 139 -8.67 19.07 -27.54
CA GLY A 139 -7.88 18.32 -28.53
C GLY A 139 -6.53 17.81 -28.01
N ALA A 140 -6.30 17.82 -26.69
CA ALA A 140 -5.03 17.49 -26.05
C ALA A 140 -4.87 16.00 -25.67
N TYR A 141 -5.88 15.16 -25.96
CA TYR A 141 -5.89 13.76 -25.57
C TYR A 141 -4.69 12.96 -26.12
N ASP A 142 -4.42 13.12 -27.43
CA ASP A 142 -3.32 12.40 -28.07
C ASP A 142 -1.95 12.87 -27.55
N GLN A 143 -1.84 14.16 -27.18
CA GLN A 143 -0.65 14.70 -26.55
C GLN A 143 -0.37 14.00 -25.20
N HIS A 144 -1.36 13.88 -24.31
CA HIS A 144 -1.20 13.17 -23.03
C HIS A 144 -0.84 11.70 -23.21
N HIS A 145 -1.35 11.06 -24.27
CA HIS A 145 -0.96 9.69 -24.60
C HIS A 145 0.50 9.59 -25.10
N ALA A 146 0.95 10.58 -25.88
CA ALA A 146 2.33 10.66 -26.32
C ALA A 146 3.27 10.90 -25.12
N ASP A 147 2.93 11.85 -24.25
CA ASP A 147 3.69 12.17 -23.03
C ASP A 147 3.76 10.97 -22.08
N MET A 148 2.64 10.25 -21.90
CA MET A 148 2.61 9.01 -21.11
C MET A 148 3.63 8.00 -21.64
N ARG A 149 3.66 7.76 -22.96
CA ARG A 149 4.60 6.81 -23.59
C ARG A 149 6.03 7.30 -23.50
N ALA A 150 6.28 8.57 -23.75
CA ALA A 150 7.60 9.19 -23.66
C ALA A 150 8.18 9.09 -22.23
N ALA A 151 7.31 9.24 -21.22
CA ALA A 151 7.69 9.07 -19.81
C ALA A 151 7.78 7.60 -19.36
N GLY A 152 7.57 6.61 -20.24
CA GLY A 152 7.58 5.19 -19.88
C GLY A 152 6.45 4.77 -18.93
N LYS A 153 5.39 5.58 -18.83
CA LYS A 153 4.21 5.29 -18.01
C LYS A 153 3.29 4.28 -18.71
N LYS A 154 2.55 3.51 -17.92
CA LYS A 154 1.71 2.41 -18.42
C LYS A 154 0.22 2.72 -18.43
N ARG A 155 -0.19 3.76 -17.72
CA ARG A 155 -1.59 4.10 -17.51
C ARG A 155 -1.77 5.61 -17.55
N LEU A 156 -2.90 6.06 -18.09
CA LEU A 156 -3.35 7.46 -18.12
C LEU A 156 -4.58 7.58 -17.24
N VAL A 157 -4.60 8.52 -16.31
CA VAL A 157 -5.73 8.76 -15.41
C VAL A 157 -6.00 10.25 -15.28
N PHE A 158 -7.26 10.63 -15.44
CA PHE A 158 -7.75 11.97 -15.26
C PHE A 158 -8.29 12.13 -13.85
N LEU A 159 -7.85 13.17 -13.13
CA LEU A 159 -8.13 13.31 -11.69
C LEU A 159 -9.54 13.86 -11.40
N HIS A 160 -10.18 14.51 -12.39
CA HIS A 160 -11.49 15.16 -12.21
C HIS A 160 -12.67 14.35 -12.77
N ASP A 161 -12.45 13.07 -13.09
CA ASP A 161 -13.51 12.14 -13.50
C ASP A 161 -14.17 11.44 -12.32
#